data_222a2f29efac84659196df7b256c1749
#
_entry.id   222a2f29efac84659196df7b256c1749
#
_cell.length_a   1.000
_cell.length_b   1.000
_cell.length_c   1.000
_cell.angle_alpha   90.00
_cell.angle_beta   90.00
_cell.angle_gamma   90.00
#
_symmetry.space_group_name_H-M   'P 1'
#
loop_
_entity.id
_entity.type
_entity.pdbx_description
1 polymer ?
#
loop_
_entity_poly.entity_id
_entity_poly.type
_entity_poly.pdbx_seq_one_letter_code
_entity_poly.pdbx_strand_id
1 'polypeptide(L)'
;LKGKDLIATYRLTNGKEQSVNINLPAGVDNNTTIKFPSLGDDYHSNAPRGDLLVRVRIKRHPKWNRDGPNLHTIEKVNVFDLMIGTKKEITTLDGKKLNISIPKATQPGTVLSITEQGLPMRGGRRGNIYLTIQADIPNITDQNILNKIKGIRNGTD
;
A
#
# COMPACT_ATOMS: atom_id res chain seq x y z
N LEU A 1 5.59 3.61 -6.97
CA LEU A 1 6.48 3.57 -5.81
C LEU A 1 7.90 4.00 -6.13
N LYS A 2 8.45 3.58 -7.23
CA LYS A 2 9.59 4.22 -7.85
C LYS A 2 9.10 5.55 -8.43
N GLY A 3 9.95 6.59 -8.45
CA GLY A 3 9.63 7.82 -9.16
C GLY A 3 9.25 7.50 -10.61
N LYS A 4 8.46 8.34 -11.22
CA LYS A 4 8.01 8.14 -12.59
C LYS A 4 8.04 9.47 -13.35
N ASP A 5 8.63 9.45 -14.52
CA ASP A 5 8.50 10.54 -15.47
C ASP A 5 7.23 10.31 -16.30
N LEU A 6 6.42 11.34 -16.40
CA LEU A 6 5.16 11.35 -17.13
C LEU A 6 5.15 12.55 -18.07
N ILE A 7 4.59 12.36 -19.26
CA ILE A 7 4.23 13.46 -20.15
C ILE A 7 2.73 13.68 -19.99
N ALA A 8 2.33 14.85 -19.54
CA ALA A 8 0.93 15.25 -19.49
C ALA A 8 0.64 16.24 -20.60
N THR A 9 -0.37 15.97 -21.41
CA THR A 9 -0.89 16.89 -22.43
C THR A 9 -2.12 17.58 -21.86
N TYR A 10 -2.19 18.89 -21.99
CA TYR A 10 -3.31 19.71 -21.57
C TYR A 10 -3.65 20.73 -22.64
N ARG A 11 -4.88 21.23 -22.61
CA ARG A 11 -5.39 22.20 -23.57
C ARG A 11 -5.55 23.56 -22.88
N LEU A 12 -5.00 24.58 -23.51
CA LEU A 12 -5.18 25.98 -23.11
C LEU A 12 -6.57 26.48 -23.51
N THR A 13 -7.01 27.58 -22.89
CA THR A 13 -8.30 28.21 -23.24
C THR A 13 -8.36 28.71 -24.69
N ASN A 14 -7.23 29.04 -25.30
CA ASN A 14 -7.12 29.38 -26.73
C ASN A 14 -7.20 28.17 -27.67
N GLY A 15 -7.42 26.95 -27.14
CA GLY A 15 -7.54 25.70 -27.90
C GLY A 15 -6.22 25.02 -28.24
N LYS A 16 -5.07 25.64 -27.97
CA LYS A 16 -3.75 25.04 -28.22
C LYS A 16 -3.46 23.91 -27.21
N GLU A 17 -2.94 22.79 -27.72
CA GLU A 17 -2.44 21.70 -26.87
C GLU A 17 -0.96 21.92 -26.53
N GLN A 18 -0.63 21.66 -25.29
CA GLN A 18 0.75 21.70 -24.78
C GLN A 18 1.04 20.45 -23.96
N SER A 19 2.31 20.05 -23.93
CA SER A 19 2.78 18.93 -23.13
C SER A 19 3.81 19.39 -22.12
N VAL A 20 3.77 18.82 -20.93
CA VAL A 20 4.74 19.06 -19.86
C VAL A 20 5.31 17.75 -19.36
N ASN A 21 6.62 17.73 -19.12
CA ASN A 21 7.28 16.60 -18.47
C ASN A 21 7.14 16.76 -16.95
N ILE A 22 6.54 15.76 -16.32
CA ILE A 22 6.32 15.71 -14.88
C ILE A 22 7.23 14.64 -14.30
N ASN A 23 8.22 15.03 -13.53
CA ASN A 23 9.02 14.12 -12.73
C ASN A 23 8.32 13.91 -11.37
N LEU A 24 7.78 12.72 -11.14
CA LEU A 24 7.19 12.32 -9.87
C LEU A 24 8.25 11.63 -9.01
N PRO A 25 8.67 12.23 -7.89
CA PRO A 25 9.60 11.58 -6.98
C PRO A 25 9.00 10.33 -6.35
N ALA A 26 9.88 9.37 -6.00
CA ALA A 26 9.46 8.20 -5.23
C ALA A 26 8.82 8.63 -3.90
N GLY A 27 7.72 7.96 -3.52
CA GLY A 27 7.02 8.26 -2.26
C GLY A 27 6.18 9.53 -2.26
N VAL A 28 5.96 10.19 -3.43
CA VAL A 28 5.10 11.39 -3.51
C VAL A 28 3.78 11.20 -2.76
N ASP A 29 3.35 12.25 -2.05
CA ASP A 29 2.11 12.21 -1.28
C ASP A 29 0.88 12.49 -2.13
N ASN A 30 -0.27 11.94 -1.68
CA ASN A 30 -1.55 12.24 -2.30
C ASN A 30 -1.88 13.73 -2.16
N ASN A 31 -2.47 14.31 -3.20
CA ASN A 31 -2.77 15.74 -3.30
C ASN A 31 -1.55 16.68 -3.37
N THR A 32 -0.33 16.17 -3.52
CA THR A 32 0.82 17.00 -3.82
C THR A 32 0.57 17.83 -5.07
N THR A 33 0.81 19.14 -4.99
CA THR A 33 0.68 20.05 -6.13
C THR A 33 2.08 20.39 -6.65
N ILE A 34 2.30 20.18 -7.94
CA ILE A 34 3.52 20.56 -8.64
C ILE A 34 3.20 21.78 -9.49
N LYS A 35 4.00 22.83 -9.32
CA LYS A 35 3.85 24.09 -10.02
C LYS A 35 4.84 24.15 -11.18
N PHE A 36 4.34 24.49 -12.35
CA PHE A 36 5.13 24.75 -13.55
C PHE A 36 4.95 26.22 -13.95
N PRO A 37 5.95 27.06 -13.72
CA PRO A 37 5.88 28.49 -14.01
C PRO A 37 5.67 28.77 -15.49
N SER A 38 4.83 29.76 -15.80
CA SER A 38 4.57 30.25 -17.16
C SER A 38 4.07 29.19 -18.16
N LEU A 39 3.49 28.09 -17.67
CA LEU A 39 2.87 27.05 -18.51
C LEU A 39 1.32 27.03 -18.39
N GLY A 40 0.72 27.95 -17.68
CA GLY A 40 -0.72 28.14 -17.59
C GLY A 40 -1.31 28.88 -18.79
N ASP A 41 -2.54 29.37 -18.61
CA ASP A 41 -3.26 30.10 -19.67
C ASP A 41 -2.66 31.47 -20.00
N ASP A 42 -2.86 31.86 -21.24
CA ASP A 42 -2.45 33.11 -21.85
C ASP A 42 -3.70 33.96 -22.10
N TYR A 43 -4.30 34.47 -21.03
CA TYR A 43 -5.58 35.21 -21.07
C TYR A 43 -5.42 36.63 -21.61
N HIS A 44 -4.26 37.26 -21.45
CA HIS A 44 -4.01 38.64 -21.83
C HIS A 44 -2.68 38.74 -22.57
N SER A 45 -2.73 39.28 -23.78
CA SER A 45 -1.54 39.49 -24.63
C SER A 45 -0.45 40.37 -23.98
N ASN A 46 -0.80 41.17 -22.98
CA ASN A 46 0.10 42.09 -22.27
C ASN A 46 0.45 41.65 -20.84
N ALA A 47 0.06 40.46 -20.42
CA ALA A 47 0.38 39.93 -19.09
C ALA A 47 1.23 38.67 -19.21
N PRO A 48 2.14 38.40 -18.25
CA PRO A 48 2.87 37.13 -18.24
C PRO A 48 1.91 35.98 -18.09
N ARG A 49 2.22 34.86 -18.75
CA ARG A 49 1.44 33.62 -18.65
C ARG A 49 1.33 33.18 -17.20
N GLY A 50 0.16 32.64 -16.85
CA GLY A 50 -0.08 32.03 -15.56
C GLY A 50 0.75 30.75 -15.35
N ASP A 51 0.67 30.19 -14.16
CA ASP A 51 1.33 28.95 -13.82
C ASP A 51 0.39 27.76 -14.03
N LEU A 52 0.95 26.61 -14.45
CA LEU A 52 0.24 25.34 -14.49
C LEU A 52 0.41 24.63 -13.14
N LEU A 53 -0.70 24.30 -12.50
CA LEU A 53 -0.71 23.53 -11.25
C LEU A 53 -1.20 22.11 -11.50
N VAL A 54 -0.34 21.12 -11.29
CA VAL A 54 -0.66 19.71 -11.46
C VAL A 54 -0.81 19.05 -10.09
N ARG A 55 -2.01 18.56 -9.79
CA ARG A 55 -2.30 17.85 -8.55
C ARG A 55 -2.18 16.34 -8.72
N VAL A 56 -1.32 15.72 -7.93
CA VAL A 56 -1.12 14.27 -7.92
C VAL A 56 -2.25 13.61 -7.15
N ARG A 57 -2.92 12.63 -7.78
CA ARG A 57 -3.91 11.77 -7.12
C ARG A 57 -3.44 10.33 -7.14
N ILE A 58 -3.31 9.72 -5.95
CA ILE A 58 -2.90 8.33 -5.81
C ILE A 58 -4.15 7.45 -5.77
N LYS A 59 -4.23 6.48 -6.68
CA LYS A 59 -5.33 5.49 -6.69
C LYS A 59 -5.19 4.56 -5.49
N ARG A 60 -6.33 4.19 -4.89
CA ARG A 60 -6.38 3.17 -3.83
C ARG A 60 -5.91 1.83 -4.38
N HIS A 61 -5.14 1.10 -3.57
CA HIS A 61 -4.71 -0.25 -3.90
C HIS A 61 -5.63 -1.26 -3.20
N PRO A 62 -6.08 -2.36 -3.85
CA PRO A 62 -7.03 -3.30 -3.26
C PRO A 62 -6.47 -4.00 -2.01
N LYS A 63 -5.18 -4.29 -1.96
CA LYS A 63 -4.54 -5.01 -0.84
C LYS A 63 -3.86 -4.08 0.17
N TRP A 64 -3.34 -2.93 -0.28
CA TRP A 64 -2.49 -2.08 0.55
C TRP A 64 -3.18 -0.76 0.90
N ASN A 65 -3.27 -0.46 2.17
CA ASN A 65 -3.65 0.86 2.67
C ASN A 65 -2.39 1.66 3.04
N ARG A 66 -2.32 2.91 2.58
CA ARG A 66 -1.17 3.78 2.80
C ARG A 66 -1.44 4.73 3.96
N ASP A 67 -0.50 4.83 4.88
CA ASP A 67 -0.45 5.83 5.93
C ASP A 67 0.95 6.49 5.93
N GLY A 68 1.04 7.68 5.35
CA GLY A 68 2.32 8.32 5.09
C GLY A 68 3.27 7.41 4.31
N PRO A 69 4.47 7.09 4.84
CA PRO A 69 5.39 6.14 4.24
C PRO A 69 5.08 4.68 4.58
N ASN A 70 4.18 4.43 5.53
CA ASN A 70 3.84 3.09 5.97
C ASN A 70 2.75 2.45 5.10
N LEU A 71 2.77 1.13 5.06
CA LEU A 71 1.79 0.32 4.35
C LEU A 71 1.11 -0.63 5.34
N HIS A 72 -0.21 -0.67 5.30
CA HIS A 72 -1.04 -1.56 6.09
C HIS A 72 -1.71 -2.57 5.18
N THR A 73 -1.75 -3.83 5.61
CA THR A 73 -2.50 -4.89 4.92
C THR A 73 -3.05 -5.89 5.93
N ILE A 74 -4.07 -6.63 5.52
CA ILE A 74 -4.63 -7.72 6.28
C ILE A 74 -4.19 -9.02 5.62
N GLU A 75 -3.72 -9.97 6.41
CA GLU A 75 -3.33 -11.28 5.94
C GLU A 75 -4.14 -12.36 6.62
N LYS A 76 -4.85 -13.16 5.82
CA LYS A 76 -5.62 -14.30 6.31
C LYS A 76 -4.69 -15.48 6.54
N VAL A 77 -4.77 -16.07 7.72
CA VAL A 77 -3.95 -17.21 8.14
C VAL A 77 -4.88 -18.26 8.74
N ASN A 78 -4.70 -19.51 8.34
CA ASN A 78 -5.48 -20.60 8.87
C ASN A 78 -5.38 -20.64 10.39
N VAL A 79 -6.50 -20.84 11.08
CA VAL A 79 -6.54 -20.84 12.55
C VAL A 79 -5.61 -21.88 13.15
N PHE A 80 -5.45 -23.06 12.55
CA PHE A 80 -4.53 -24.08 13.01
C PHE A 80 -3.07 -23.63 12.89
N ASP A 81 -2.71 -22.93 11.82
CA ASP A 81 -1.38 -22.34 11.64
C ASP A 81 -1.09 -21.26 12.68
N LEU A 82 -2.12 -20.50 13.12
CA LEU A 82 -1.97 -19.53 14.20
C LEU A 82 -1.70 -20.22 15.55
N MET A 83 -2.29 -21.40 15.77
CA MET A 83 -2.08 -22.18 17.01
C MET A 83 -0.67 -22.76 17.10
N ILE A 84 -0.14 -23.31 16.02
CA ILE A 84 1.15 -24.01 15.99
C ILE A 84 2.32 -23.14 15.59
N GLY A 85 2.06 -21.99 14.97
CA GLY A 85 3.06 -21.13 14.33
C GLY A 85 3.34 -21.56 12.88
N THR A 86 3.66 -20.58 12.02
CA THR A 86 3.90 -20.85 10.61
C THR A 86 4.84 -19.80 9.99
N LYS A 87 5.33 -20.09 8.80
CA LYS A 87 6.02 -19.12 7.94
C LYS A 87 5.13 -18.83 6.74
N LYS A 88 4.96 -17.56 6.42
CA LYS A 88 4.15 -17.13 5.28
C LYS A 88 4.93 -16.21 4.37
N GLU A 89 4.88 -16.46 3.07
CA GLU A 89 5.41 -15.56 2.06
C GLU A 89 4.39 -14.47 1.76
N ILE A 90 4.81 -13.22 1.82
CA ILE A 90 4.04 -12.08 1.34
C ILE A 90 4.79 -11.39 0.22
N THR A 91 4.05 -10.84 -0.74
CA THR A 91 4.61 -10.01 -1.80
C THR A 91 4.37 -8.55 -1.46
N THR A 92 5.45 -7.79 -1.35
CA THR A 92 5.40 -6.34 -1.09
C THR A 92 4.85 -5.59 -2.30
N LEU A 93 4.56 -4.30 -2.12
CA LEU A 93 4.01 -3.47 -3.19
C LEU A 93 4.99 -3.26 -4.36
N ASP A 94 6.30 -3.38 -4.14
CA ASP A 94 7.35 -3.33 -5.17
C ASP A 94 7.71 -4.72 -5.76
N GLY A 95 6.92 -5.75 -5.42
CA GLY A 95 7.04 -7.11 -5.98
C GLY A 95 8.08 -8.00 -5.27
N LYS A 96 8.70 -7.53 -4.20
CA LYS A 96 9.66 -8.31 -3.41
C LYS A 96 8.92 -9.35 -2.57
N LYS A 97 9.42 -10.58 -2.55
CA LYS A 97 8.90 -11.66 -1.69
C LYS A 97 9.61 -11.65 -0.34
N LEU A 98 8.84 -11.67 0.75
CA LEU A 98 9.31 -11.69 2.12
C LEU A 98 8.72 -12.90 2.85
N ASN A 99 9.57 -13.67 3.53
CA ASN A 99 9.13 -14.73 4.42
C ASN A 99 8.95 -14.18 5.83
N ILE A 100 7.73 -14.26 6.34
CA ILE A 100 7.36 -13.77 7.67
C ILE A 100 7.10 -14.95 8.58
N SER A 101 7.72 -14.94 9.75
CA SER A 101 7.44 -15.92 10.81
C SER A 101 6.26 -15.43 11.64
N ILE A 102 5.23 -16.25 11.74
CA ILE A 102 4.06 -16.04 12.60
C ILE A 102 4.24 -16.97 13.81
N PRO A 103 4.45 -16.42 15.01
CA PRO A 103 4.66 -17.23 16.21
C PRO A 103 3.45 -18.13 16.52
N LYS A 104 3.69 -19.21 17.25
CA LYS A 104 2.61 -20.02 17.82
C LYS A 104 1.74 -19.18 18.76
N ALA A 105 0.46 -19.57 18.86
CA ALA A 105 -0.54 -18.87 19.68
C ALA A 105 -0.76 -17.40 19.31
N THR A 106 -0.46 -17.02 18.05
CA THR A 106 -0.74 -15.67 17.56
C THR A 106 -2.25 -15.43 17.52
N GLN A 107 -2.70 -14.39 18.20
CA GLN A 107 -4.12 -14.04 18.26
C GLN A 107 -4.57 -13.28 16.99
N PRO A 108 -5.79 -13.50 16.52
CA PRO A 108 -6.40 -12.66 15.49
C PRO A 108 -6.40 -11.19 15.92
N GLY A 109 -6.10 -10.28 14.99
CA GLY A 109 -5.93 -8.86 15.27
C GLY A 109 -4.49 -8.45 15.64
N THR A 110 -3.59 -9.41 15.89
CA THR A 110 -2.17 -9.12 16.09
C THR A 110 -1.60 -8.39 14.88
N VAL A 111 -0.84 -7.33 15.13
CA VAL A 111 -0.16 -6.55 14.08
C VAL A 111 1.33 -6.86 14.11
N LEU A 112 1.82 -7.45 13.03
CA LEU A 112 3.26 -7.69 12.83
C LEU A 112 3.85 -6.52 12.05
N SER A 113 4.98 -5.98 12.54
CA SER A 113 5.72 -4.89 11.88
C SER A 113 6.91 -5.46 11.11
N ILE A 114 7.03 -5.06 9.84
CA ILE A 114 8.17 -5.38 8.99
C ILE A 114 8.86 -4.07 8.66
N THR A 115 10.00 -3.87 9.29
CA THR A 115 10.77 -2.62 9.20
C THR A 115 11.33 -2.40 7.81
N GLU A 116 11.37 -1.14 7.37
CA GLU A 116 11.99 -0.69 6.12
C GLU A 116 11.45 -1.36 4.83
N GLN A 117 10.26 -1.93 4.86
CA GLN A 117 9.61 -2.54 3.68
C GLN A 117 8.42 -1.72 3.15
N GLY A 118 8.13 -0.58 3.77
CA GLY A 118 7.11 0.37 3.32
C GLY A 118 7.54 1.22 2.11
N LEU A 119 6.95 2.40 1.97
CA LEU A 119 7.25 3.33 0.87
C LEU A 119 8.57 4.05 1.11
N PRO A 120 9.29 4.43 0.03
CA PRO A 120 10.47 5.24 0.14
C PRO A 120 10.15 6.64 0.68
N MET A 121 11.04 7.17 1.50
CA MET A 121 11.02 8.53 2.02
C MET A 121 12.18 9.35 1.45
N ARG A 122 12.10 10.68 1.58
CA ARG A 122 13.23 11.55 1.30
C ARG A 122 14.42 11.16 2.21
N GLY A 123 15.61 11.09 1.66
CA GLY A 123 16.82 10.66 2.39
C GLY A 123 17.09 9.15 2.38
N GLY A 124 16.43 8.39 1.50
CA GLY A 124 16.76 6.98 1.22
C GLY A 124 16.19 5.96 2.20
N ARG A 125 15.61 6.39 3.32
CA ARG A 125 14.91 5.49 4.26
C ARG A 125 13.57 5.04 3.69
N ARG A 126 13.01 3.99 4.29
CA ARG A 126 11.67 3.49 3.95
C ARG A 126 10.80 3.44 5.20
N GLY A 127 9.50 3.54 5.01
CA GLY A 127 8.54 3.24 6.07
C GLY A 127 8.45 1.74 6.34
N ASN A 128 7.50 1.36 7.19
CA ASN A 128 7.26 -0.02 7.60
C ASN A 128 6.05 -0.62 6.88
N ILE A 129 5.97 -1.95 6.87
CA ILE A 129 4.73 -2.67 6.59
C ILE A 129 4.15 -3.13 7.93
N TYR A 130 2.87 -2.87 8.14
CA TYR A 130 2.06 -3.38 9.24
C TYR A 130 1.09 -4.41 8.70
N LEU A 131 1.23 -5.64 9.19
CA LEU A 131 0.48 -6.80 8.78
C LEU A 131 -0.49 -7.20 9.88
N THR A 132 -1.77 -6.93 9.69
CA THR A 132 -2.81 -7.36 10.63
C THR A 132 -3.19 -8.81 10.33
N ILE A 133 -3.04 -9.69 11.32
CA ILE A 133 -3.38 -11.10 11.20
C ILE A 133 -4.89 -11.27 11.38
N GLN A 134 -5.54 -11.89 10.40
CA GLN A 134 -6.93 -12.30 10.46
C GLN A 134 -6.99 -13.83 10.42
N ALA A 135 -7.71 -14.43 11.37
CA ALA A 135 -7.92 -15.88 11.35
C ALA A 135 -8.83 -16.26 10.18
N ASP A 136 -8.43 -17.29 9.46
CA ASP A 136 -9.24 -18.00 8.48
C ASP A 136 -9.65 -19.36 9.06
N ILE A 137 -10.94 -19.54 9.30
CA ILE A 137 -11.47 -20.76 9.87
C ILE A 137 -11.92 -21.66 8.71
N PRO A 138 -11.24 -22.79 8.47
CA PRO A 138 -11.60 -23.68 7.38
C PRO A 138 -12.97 -24.36 7.66
N ASN A 139 -13.73 -24.57 6.61
CA ASN A 139 -14.95 -25.38 6.71
C ASN A 139 -14.58 -26.86 6.79
N ILE A 140 -14.69 -27.45 8.00
CA ILE A 140 -14.38 -28.85 8.27
C ILE A 140 -15.67 -29.64 8.26
N THR A 141 -15.80 -30.59 7.34
CA THR A 141 -16.97 -31.48 7.21
C THR A 141 -16.74 -32.87 7.81
N ASP A 142 -15.46 -33.25 8.02
CA ASP A 142 -15.11 -34.56 8.59
C ASP A 142 -15.47 -34.61 10.09
N GLN A 143 -16.41 -35.52 10.43
CA GLN A 143 -16.92 -35.71 11.78
C GLN A 143 -15.83 -36.16 12.77
N ASN A 144 -14.86 -36.95 12.31
CA ASN A 144 -13.75 -37.41 13.16
C ASN A 144 -12.86 -36.25 13.59
N ILE A 145 -12.56 -35.33 12.66
CA ILE A 145 -11.79 -34.13 12.96
C ILE A 145 -12.55 -33.23 13.92
N LEU A 146 -13.86 -33.00 13.68
CA LEU A 146 -14.73 -32.22 14.57
C LEU A 146 -14.75 -32.78 15.97
N ASN A 147 -14.83 -34.10 16.13
CA ASN A 147 -14.83 -34.77 17.44
C ASN A 147 -13.48 -34.60 18.16
N LYS A 148 -12.35 -34.69 17.44
CA LYS A 148 -11.03 -34.41 18.01
C LYS A 148 -10.89 -32.95 18.49
N ILE A 149 -11.38 -31.99 17.72
CA ILE A 149 -11.39 -30.56 18.11
C ILE A 149 -12.25 -30.34 19.37
N LYS A 150 -13.43 -30.99 19.46
CA LYS A 150 -14.26 -30.93 20.66
C LYS A 150 -13.55 -31.50 21.90
N GLY A 151 -12.80 -32.60 21.74
CA GLY A 151 -11.99 -33.19 22.80
C GLY A 151 -10.90 -32.26 23.32
N ILE A 152 -10.17 -31.58 22.40
CA ILE A 152 -9.15 -30.62 22.75
C ILE A 152 -9.75 -29.44 23.54
N ARG A 153 -10.89 -28.90 23.08
CA ARG A 153 -11.57 -27.79 23.75
C ARG A 153 -11.95 -28.15 25.21
N ASN A 154 -12.38 -29.38 25.44
CA ASN A 154 -12.84 -29.85 26.77
C ASN A 154 -11.69 -30.27 27.68
N GLY A 155 -10.45 -30.41 27.17
CA GLY A 155 -9.27 -30.81 27.93
C GLY A 155 -8.32 -29.65 28.25
N THR A 156 -8.71 -28.40 27.96
CA THR A 156 -7.91 -27.19 28.24
C THR A 156 -8.33 -26.45 29.49
N ASP A 157 -9.17 -27.05 30.35
CA ASP A 157 -9.50 -26.56 31.69
C ASP A 157 -8.56 -27.11 32.75
#